data_c04c5474be1b57061d8051394830da7e
#
_entry.id   c04c5474be1b57061d8051394830da7e
#
_cell.length_a   1.000
_cell.length_b   1.000
_cell.length_c   1.000
_cell.angle_alpha   90.00
_cell.angle_beta   90.00
_cell.angle_gamma   90.00
#
_symmetry.space_group_name_H-M   'P 1'
#
loop_
_entity.id
_entity.type
_entity.pdbx_description
1 polymer ?
#
loop_
_entity_poly.entity_id
_entity_poly.type
_entity_poly.pdbx_seq_one_letter_code
_entity_poly.pdbx_strand_id
1 'polypeptide(L)'
;HTEDDGTSILYIDRHLVHEVTSPQAFEGLREAGRKVWRVSSIVATADHNTPTTGWERGYDGITDPTSKEQIITLDANIKEFGAAAFFPFLSKRQGIVHVIGPENGATLPGMTVVCGDSHTSTHGAFGALAHGIGTSEVEHVMATQTLLANKAKNMLVKVEGKVAQGITAKDMGLAIIGKIGTAGGTGYTIEFGGSAIRALSMEGRMTVCNMAIEAGARAGLVAVDDKTIDYVKGRPLAPGANAPSPEAAAVEWDHAVAFWKALHSDAGAAFDTVVELDATRIVPQVTWGTSPEMVLGVDARVPDPDKEKDANKRGAIERALTYMGLEPGKALDDLFVDKVFIGSCTNSRIEDMREAANVVKKLGQKVAKSIKLAMVVPGSGLVKEQAEREGLHTIFKEAGFEWREPGCSMCLAM
;
A
#
# COMPACT_ATOMS: atom_id res chain seq x y z
N HIS A 1 27.47 1.92 -1.01
CA HIS A 1 28.61 2.81 -1.32
C HIS A 1 28.09 4.25 -1.43
N THR A 2 28.85 5.19 -0.95
CA THR A 2 28.55 6.62 -1.12
C THR A 2 29.66 7.24 -1.95
N GLU A 3 29.28 7.95 -3.00
CA GLU A 3 30.18 8.67 -3.90
C GLU A 3 30.64 9.99 -3.27
N ASP A 4 31.67 10.61 -3.84
CA ASP A 4 32.25 11.87 -3.33
C ASP A 4 31.27 13.05 -3.35
N ASP A 5 30.29 13.03 -4.24
CA ASP A 5 29.21 14.02 -4.35
C ASP A 5 28.06 13.81 -3.35
N GLY A 6 28.14 12.78 -2.49
CA GLY A 6 27.11 12.42 -1.54
C GLY A 6 26.03 11.49 -2.05
N THR A 7 26.03 11.14 -3.34
CA THR A 7 25.14 10.14 -3.92
C THR A 7 25.48 8.76 -3.39
N SER A 8 24.49 7.97 -3.07
CA SER A 8 24.67 6.59 -2.59
C SER A 8 24.20 5.58 -3.62
N ILE A 9 25.01 4.53 -3.81
CA ILE A 9 24.63 3.35 -4.58
C ILE A 9 23.96 2.38 -3.59
N LEU A 10 22.65 2.20 -3.74
CA LEU A 10 21.90 1.22 -2.97
C LEU A 10 21.84 -0.09 -3.71
N TYR A 11 22.13 -1.20 -3.03
CA TYR A 11 21.80 -2.54 -3.51
C TYR A 11 20.32 -2.82 -3.28
N ILE A 12 19.64 -3.41 -4.26
CA ILE A 12 18.21 -3.71 -4.18
C ILE A 12 18.00 -5.21 -3.95
N ASP A 13 17.39 -5.59 -2.83
CA ASP A 13 17.16 -6.98 -2.48
C ASP A 13 15.96 -7.58 -3.19
N ARG A 14 14.90 -6.79 -3.38
CA ARG A 14 13.64 -7.23 -3.97
C ARG A 14 13.13 -6.21 -4.98
N HIS A 15 12.77 -6.68 -6.15
CA HIS A 15 12.11 -5.89 -7.18
C HIS A 15 10.73 -6.47 -7.45
N LEU A 16 9.69 -5.74 -7.09
CA LEU A 16 8.32 -6.08 -7.40
C LEU A 16 7.95 -5.49 -8.76
N VAL A 17 7.35 -6.28 -9.63
CA VAL A 17 7.13 -5.92 -11.04
C VAL A 17 5.67 -6.14 -11.42
N HIS A 18 5.09 -5.16 -12.09
CA HIS A 18 3.73 -5.24 -12.63
C HIS A 18 3.67 -4.73 -14.08
N GLU A 19 2.50 -4.85 -14.71
CA GLU A 19 2.32 -4.65 -16.15
C GLU A 19 2.43 -3.19 -16.60
N VAL A 20 2.24 -2.19 -15.72
CA VAL A 20 2.17 -0.79 -16.15
C VAL A 20 3.55 -0.18 -16.40
N THR A 21 4.52 -0.41 -15.51
CA THR A 21 5.82 0.26 -15.53
C THR A 21 6.96 -0.62 -16.06
N SER A 22 6.69 -1.88 -16.38
CA SER A 22 7.72 -2.83 -16.82
C SER A 22 7.89 -2.99 -18.33
N PRO A 23 6.92 -2.72 -19.22
CA PRO A 23 7.07 -3.00 -20.65
C PRO A 23 8.29 -2.33 -21.26
N GLN A 24 8.45 -1.01 -21.08
CA GLN A 24 9.57 -0.25 -21.61
C GLN A 24 10.90 -0.63 -20.97
N ALA A 25 10.90 -1.02 -19.69
CA ALA A 25 12.10 -1.47 -19.00
C ALA A 25 12.64 -2.78 -19.59
N PHE A 26 11.78 -3.76 -19.87
CA PHE A 26 12.16 -4.98 -20.54
C PHE A 26 12.58 -4.75 -21.99
N GLU A 27 11.92 -3.81 -22.70
CA GLU A 27 12.32 -3.43 -24.05
C GLU A 27 13.72 -2.83 -24.08
N GLY A 28 14.04 -1.89 -23.16
CA GLY A 28 15.39 -1.32 -23.04
C GLY A 28 16.46 -2.37 -22.77
N LEU A 29 16.16 -3.36 -21.91
CA LEU A 29 17.08 -4.50 -21.71
C LEU A 29 17.31 -5.28 -23.00
N ARG A 30 16.27 -5.54 -23.76
CA ARG A 30 16.33 -6.29 -25.04
C ARG A 30 17.13 -5.54 -26.09
N GLU A 31 16.87 -4.24 -26.28
CA GLU A 31 17.60 -3.37 -27.22
C GLU A 31 19.08 -3.26 -26.85
N ALA A 32 19.39 -3.18 -25.55
CA ALA A 32 20.77 -3.14 -25.05
C ALA A 32 21.47 -4.51 -25.03
N GLY A 33 20.78 -5.60 -25.39
CA GLY A 33 21.30 -6.97 -25.31
C GLY A 33 21.64 -7.42 -23.88
N ARG A 34 20.97 -6.86 -22.87
CA ARG A 34 21.19 -7.13 -21.45
C ARG A 34 20.22 -8.15 -20.90
N LYS A 35 20.69 -8.91 -19.94
CA LYS A 35 19.85 -9.82 -19.14
C LYS A 35 19.51 -9.16 -17.81
N VAL A 36 18.46 -9.66 -17.17
CA VAL A 36 18.22 -9.36 -15.76
C VAL A 36 19.39 -9.90 -14.93
N TRP A 37 19.99 -9.01 -14.12
CA TRP A 37 21.17 -9.34 -13.31
C TRP A 37 20.89 -10.43 -12.28
N ARG A 38 19.78 -10.29 -11.55
CA ARG A 38 19.40 -11.24 -10.48
C ARG A 38 17.90 -11.57 -10.58
N VAL A 39 17.58 -12.59 -11.36
CA VAL A 39 16.21 -13.07 -11.58
C VAL A 39 15.51 -13.42 -10.26
N SER A 40 16.25 -13.96 -9.27
CA SER A 40 15.72 -14.31 -7.95
C SER A 40 15.26 -13.11 -7.10
N SER A 41 15.57 -11.88 -7.50
CA SER A 41 15.05 -10.67 -6.85
C SER A 41 13.66 -10.27 -7.33
N ILE A 42 13.21 -10.74 -8.50
CA ILE A 42 11.96 -10.33 -9.12
C ILE A 42 10.80 -11.18 -8.61
N VAL A 43 9.73 -10.49 -8.18
CA VAL A 43 8.41 -11.08 -7.97
C VAL A 43 7.42 -10.26 -8.78
N ALA A 44 6.68 -10.92 -9.68
CA ALA A 44 5.82 -10.25 -10.64
C ALA A 44 4.35 -10.67 -10.53
N THR A 45 3.46 -9.74 -10.83
CA THR A 45 2.01 -9.97 -10.94
C THR A 45 1.39 -8.94 -11.87
N ALA A 46 0.25 -9.26 -12.48
CA ALA A 46 -0.61 -8.28 -13.12
C ALA A 46 -1.63 -7.80 -12.08
N ASP A 47 -1.79 -6.48 -11.89
CA ASP A 47 -2.65 -5.95 -10.84
C ASP A 47 -3.39 -4.65 -11.17
N HIS A 48 -2.74 -3.73 -11.90
CA HIS A 48 -3.28 -2.40 -12.18
C HIS A 48 -4.38 -2.43 -13.25
N ASN A 49 -4.10 -3.09 -14.37
CA ASN A 49 -4.97 -3.13 -15.55
C ASN A 49 -5.86 -4.38 -15.60
N THR A 50 -5.90 -5.15 -14.53
CA THR A 50 -6.75 -6.34 -14.46
C THR A 50 -8.20 -5.97 -14.21
N PRO A 51 -9.17 -6.44 -15.02
CA PRO A 51 -10.57 -6.21 -14.75
C PRO A 51 -10.99 -6.96 -13.49
N THR A 52 -11.92 -6.39 -12.74
CA THR A 52 -12.48 -7.02 -11.53
C THR A 52 -13.77 -7.76 -11.78
N THR A 53 -14.14 -7.93 -13.07
CA THR A 53 -15.28 -8.71 -13.57
C THR A 53 -14.90 -9.40 -14.86
N GLY A 54 -15.70 -10.39 -15.27
CA GLY A 54 -15.54 -11.03 -16.59
C GLY A 54 -14.38 -12.01 -16.68
N TRP A 55 -13.84 -12.49 -15.57
CA TRP A 55 -12.74 -13.44 -15.55
C TRP A 55 -13.06 -14.79 -16.19
N GLU A 56 -14.35 -15.14 -16.22
CA GLU A 56 -14.83 -16.35 -16.92
C GLU A 56 -14.55 -16.32 -18.43
N ARG A 57 -14.30 -15.13 -19.01
CA ARG A 57 -13.94 -14.93 -20.42
C ARG A 57 -12.42 -14.89 -20.64
N GLY A 58 -11.61 -15.07 -19.59
CA GLY A 58 -10.17 -15.00 -19.69
C GLY A 58 -9.68 -13.63 -20.17
N TYR A 59 -8.67 -13.61 -21.04
CA TYR A 59 -8.12 -12.36 -21.63
C TYR A 59 -9.14 -11.60 -22.48
N ASP A 60 -10.18 -12.26 -22.97
CA ASP A 60 -11.27 -11.61 -23.73
C ASP A 60 -12.24 -10.84 -22.81
N GLY A 61 -12.13 -11.03 -21.52
CA GLY A 61 -12.80 -10.22 -20.50
C GLY A 61 -12.19 -8.83 -20.31
N ILE A 62 -10.96 -8.61 -20.79
CA ILE A 62 -10.29 -7.31 -20.73
C ILE A 62 -10.76 -6.48 -21.91
N THR A 63 -11.60 -5.48 -21.65
CA THR A 63 -12.25 -4.70 -22.68
C THR A 63 -11.40 -3.55 -23.23
N ASP A 64 -10.50 -3.01 -22.40
CA ASP A 64 -9.55 -1.99 -22.85
C ASP A 64 -8.36 -2.63 -23.57
N PRO A 65 -8.09 -2.27 -24.85
CA PRO A 65 -7.02 -2.88 -25.62
C PRO A 65 -5.62 -2.63 -25.03
N THR A 66 -5.38 -1.44 -24.47
CA THR A 66 -4.09 -1.09 -23.89
C THR A 66 -3.81 -1.90 -22.63
N SER A 67 -4.80 -2.03 -21.77
CA SER A 67 -4.74 -2.88 -20.58
C SER A 67 -4.45 -4.34 -20.94
N LYS A 68 -5.16 -4.85 -21.97
CA LYS A 68 -4.96 -6.22 -22.47
C LYS A 68 -3.53 -6.43 -22.98
N GLU A 69 -3.03 -5.50 -23.78
CA GLU A 69 -1.68 -5.57 -24.32
C GLU A 69 -0.61 -5.54 -23.22
N GLN A 70 -0.74 -4.66 -22.24
CA GLN A 70 0.21 -4.57 -21.10
C GLN A 70 0.26 -5.87 -20.29
N ILE A 71 -0.87 -6.50 -20.01
CA ILE A 71 -0.94 -7.78 -19.30
C ILE A 71 -0.27 -8.90 -20.11
N ILE A 72 -0.58 -9.00 -21.40
CA ILE A 72 0.02 -10.01 -22.31
C ILE A 72 1.53 -9.78 -22.43
N THR A 73 1.96 -8.52 -22.51
CA THR A 73 3.37 -8.14 -22.58
C THR A 73 4.12 -8.52 -21.30
N LEU A 74 3.51 -8.33 -20.12
CA LEU A 74 4.12 -8.81 -18.86
C LEU A 74 4.33 -10.32 -18.88
N ASP A 75 3.32 -11.09 -19.31
CA ASP A 75 3.42 -12.55 -19.41
C ASP A 75 4.57 -12.98 -20.33
N ALA A 76 4.68 -12.34 -21.50
CA ALA A 76 5.77 -12.60 -22.45
C ALA A 76 7.15 -12.24 -21.88
N ASN A 77 7.26 -11.07 -21.26
CA ASN A 77 8.51 -10.59 -20.68
C ASN A 77 8.99 -11.49 -19.51
N ILE A 78 8.08 -11.88 -18.62
CA ILE A 78 8.47 -12.77 -17.50
C ILE A 78 8.82 -14.18 -18.00
N LYS A 79 8.19 -14.65 -19.07
CA LYS A 79 8.56 -15.92 -19.71
C LYS A 79 9.96 -15.86 -20.33
N GLU A 80 10.35 -14.71 -20.89
CA GLU A 80 11.67 -14.51 -21.54
C GLU A 80 12.77 -14.29 -20.50
N PHE A 81 12.57 -13.35 -19.56
CA PHE A 81 13.60 -12.87 -18.63
C PHE A 81 13.62 -13.61 -17.29
N GLY A 82 12.50 -14.21 -16.88
CA GLY A 82 12.34 -14.95 -15.64
C GLY A 82 11.97 -14.07 -14.42
N ALA A 83 11.54 -14.74 -13.37
CA ALA A 83 11.28 -14.18 -12.05
C ALA A 83 11.41 -15.27 -10.97
N ALA A 84 11.64 -14.89 -9.70
CA ALA A 84 11.58 -15.82 -8.57
C ALA A 84 10.17 -16.38 -8.35
N ALA A 85 9.16 -15.52 -8.56
CA ALA A 85 7.76 -15.89 -8.57
C ALA A 85 6.98 -15.00 -9.53
N PHE A 86 6.02 -15.59 -10.24
CA PHE A 86 5.11 -14.89 -11.12
C PHE A 86 3.67 -15.34 -10.88
N PHE A 87 2.79 -14.39 -10.69
CA PHE A 87 1.37 -14.59 -10.50
C PHE A 87 0.60 -13.92 -11.66
N PRO A 88 0.45 -14.60 -12.81
CA PRO A 88 -0.18 -14.02 -13.99
C PRO A 88 -1.66 -13.73 -13.75
N PHE A 89 -2.24 -12.94 -14.65
CA PHE A 89 -3.68 -12.72 -14.70
C PHE A 89 -4.44 -14.05 -14.69
N LEU A 90 -5.54 -14.13 -13.96
CA LEU A 90 -6.36 -15.33 -13.69
C LEU A 90 -5.71 -16.36 -12.75
N SER A 91 -4.51 -16.16 -12.29
CA SER A 91 -3.92 -17.01 -11.26
C SER A 91 -4.69 -16.85 -9.93
N LYS A 92 -4.88 -17.95 -9.22
CA LYS A 92 -5.45 -17.92 -7.85
C LYS A 92 -4.63 -17.10 -6.84
N ARG A 93 -3.38 -16.77 -7.17
CA ARG A 93 -2.48 -15.98 -6.35
C ARG A 93 -2.23 -14.57 -6.90
N GLN A 94 -2.85 -14.23 -8.04
CA GLN A 94 -2.79 -12.89 -8.60
C GLN A 94 -3.43 -11.90 -7.63
N GLY A 95 -2.94 -10.68 -7.62
CA GLY A 95 -3.48 -9.59 -6.81
C GLY A 95 -2.55 -8.39 -6.80
N ILE A 96 -2.94 -7.38 -6.05
CA ILE A 96 -2.20 -6.14 -5.91
C ILE A 96 -0.78 -6.44 -5.42
N VAL A 97 0.22 -5.91 -6.11
CA VAL A 97 1.64 -6.20 -5.85
C VAL A 97 2.03 -5.96 -4.38
N HIS A 98 1.47 -4.93 -3.74
CA HIS A 98 1.71 -4.61 -2.33
C HIS A 98 0.90 -5.47 -1.33
N VAL A 99 0.04 -6.34 -1.84
CA VAL A 99 -0.66 -7.38 -1.05
C VAL A 99 0.03 -8.72 -1.25
N ILE A 100 0.30 -9.13 -2.49
CA ILE A 100 0.91 -10.44 -2.79
C ILE A 100 2.36 -10.53 -2.30
N GLY A 101 3.10 -9.42 -2.31
CA GLY A 101 4.47 -9.39 -1.79
C GLY A 101 4.55 -9.84 -0.34
N PRO A 102 3.87 -9.17 0.60
CA PRO A 102 3.76 -9.59 1.98
C PRO A 102 3.17 -11.00 2.18
N GLU A 103 2.10 -11.33 1.47
CA GLU A 103 1.44 -12.65 1.58
C GLU A 103 2.35 -13.82 1.25
N ASN A 104 3.29 -13.61 0.33
CA ASN A 104 4.23 -14.66 -0.07
C ASN A 104 5.58 -14.58 0.67
N GLY A 105 5.77 -13.64 1.59
CA GLY A 105 7.05 -13.44 2.28
C GLY A 105 8.13 -12.89 1.34
N ALA A 106 7.73 -12.22 0.26
CA ALA A 106 8.65 -11.54 -0.65
C ALA A 106 9.26 -10.28 -0.03
N THR A 107 8.59 -9.71 0.98
CA THR A 107 9.07 -8.60 1.79
C THR A 107 9.49 -9.11 3.15
N LEU A 108 10.74 -8.88 3.50
CA LEU A 108 11.33 -9.28 4.77
C LEU A 108 12.03 -8.09 5.45
N PRO A 109 12.16 -8.12 6.78
CA PRO A 109 12.85 -7.06 7.51
C PRO A 109 14.30 -6.83 7.02
N GLY A 110 14.69 -5.56 6.94
CA GLY A 110 16.03 -5.14 6.53
C GLY A 110 16.29 -5.17 5.03
N MET A 111 15.33 -5.62 4.21
CA MET A 111 15.46 -5.57 2.75
C MET A 111 15.32 -4.15 2.21
N THR A 112 15.96 -3.92 1.07
CA THR A 112 15.63 -2.83 0.14
C THR A 112 14.65 -3.35 -0.89
N VAL A 113 13.48 -2.72 -1.01
CA VAL A 113 12.39 -3.15 -1.90
C VAL A 113 11.99 -2.01 -2.82
N VAL A 114 11.94 -2.29 -4.13
CA VAL A 114 11.48 -1.30 -5.11
C VAL A 114 10.38 -1.88 -6.01
N CYS A 115 9.57 -0.98 -6.53
CA CYS A 115 8.52 -1.27 -7.51
C CYS A 115 8.26 0.00 -8.33
N GLY A 116 7.75 -0.14 -9.53
CA GLY A 116 7.27 0.99 -10.35
C GLY A 116 5.95 1.60 -9.87
N ASP A 117 5.68 1.58 -8.57
CA ASP A 117 4.46 2.07 -7.93
C ASP A 117 4.82 2.87 -6.67
N SER A 118 4.19 4.03 -6.49
CA SER A 118 4.45 4.94 -5.38
C SER A 118 4.14 4.31 -4.01
N HIS A 119 3.12 3.44 -3.92
CA HIS A 119 2.71 2.80 -2.67
C HIS A 119 3.63 1.62 -2.24
N THR A 120 4.78 1.48 -2.87
CA THR A 120 5.85 0.57 -2.42
C THR A 120 6.27 0.85 -0.97
N SER A 121 6.05 2.07 -0.46
CA SER A 121 6.21 2.41 0.96
C SER A 121 5.46 1.48 1.93
N THR A 122 4.41 0.81 1.47
CA THR A 122 3.67 -0.23 2.23
C THR A 122 4.59 -1.26 2.89
N HIS A 123 5.65 -1.66 2.19
CA HIS A 123 6.58 -2.70 2.64
C HIS A 123 7.46 -2.26 3.82
N GLY A 124 7.51 -0.95 4.11
CA GLY A 124 8.17 -0.43 5.32
C GLY A 124 7.52 -0.87 6.62
N ALA A 125 6.29 -1.38 6.59
CA ALA A 125 5.64 -2.03 7.73
C ALA A 125 6.43 -3.23 8.28
N PHE A 126 7.30 -3.79 7.47
CA PHE A 126 8.20 -4.90 7.82
C PHE A 126 9.60 -4.43 8.24
N GLY A 127 9.86 -3.13 8.39
CA GLY A 127 11.19 -2.61 8.60
C GLY A 127 12.08 -2.73 7.35
N ALA A 128 11.49 -2.79 6.17
CA ALA A 128 12.18 -2.76 4.89
C ALA A 128 12.30 -1.31 4.37
N LEU A 129 13.44 -0.94 3.79
CA LEU A 129 13.57 0.31 3.06
C LEU A 129 12.91 0.14 1.70
N ALA A 130 11.69 0.64 1.58
CA ALA A 130 10.84 0.39 0.42
C ALA A 130 10.30 1.69 -0.18
N HIS A 131 10.46 1.87 -1.50
CA HIS A 131 9.97 3.06 -2.19
C HIS A 131 9.71 2.81 -3.67
N GLY A 132 8.83 3.65 -4.25
CA GLY A 132 8.55 3.67 -5.68
C GLY A 132 9.73 4.17 -6.50
N ILE A 133 9.83 3.69 -7.73
CA ILE A 133 10.83 4.08 -8.73
C ILE A 133 10.16 4.32 -10.08
N GLY A 134 10.77 5.15 -10.91
CA GLY A 134 10.31 5.39 -12.29
C GLY A 134 10.71 4.28 -13.26
N THR A 135 10.07 4.25 -14.44
CA THR A 135 10.31 3.21 -15.47
C THR A 135 11.77 3.05 -15.86
N SER A 136 12.53 4.15 -16.01
CA SER A 136 13.95 4.10 -16.31
C SER A 136 14.78 3.48 -15.17
N GLU A 137 14.36 3.71 -13.93
CA GLU A 137 14.99 3.10 -12.75
C GLU A 137 14.62 1.61 -12.64
N VAL A 138 13.41 1.21 -13.08
CA VAL A 138 13.02 -0.21 -13.19
C VAL A 138 14.00 -0.96 -14.10
N GLU A 139 14.28 -0.41 -15.30
CA GLU A 139 15.29 -0.98 -16.20
C GLU A 139 16.68 -1.05 -15.56
N HIS A 140 17.10 0.07 -14.95
CA HIS A 140 18.41 0.16 -14.28
C HIS A 140 18.57 -0.90 -13.19
N VAL A 141 17.57 -1.06 -12.31
CA VAL A 141 17.60 -2.07 -11.26
C VAL A 141 17.61 -3.50 -11.83
N MET A 142 16.83 -3.76 -12.87
CA MET A 142 16.88 -5.06 -13.55
C MET A 142 18.26 -5.38 -14.11
N ALA A 143 18.94 -4.37 -14.69
CA ALA A 143 20.24 -4.53 -15.31
C ALA A 143 21.40 -4.63 -14.31
N THR A 144 21.32 -3.96 -13.15
CA THR A 144 22.47 -3.73 -12.25
C THR A 144 22.25 -4.18 -10.82
N GLN A 145 21.02 -4.42 -10.42
CA GLN A 145 20.58 -4.66 -9.02
C GLN A 145 20.88 -3.49 -8.08
N THR A 146 21.10 -2.29 -8.61
CA THR A 146 21.42 -1.10 -7.84
C THR A 146 20.54 0.08 -8.20
N LEU A 147 20.51 1.07 -7.33
CA LEU A 147 19.86 2.35 -7.54
C LEU A 147 20.70 3.48 -6.99
N LEU A 148 20.82 4.57 -7.73
CA LEU A 148 21.41 5.81 -7.24
C LEU A 148 20.40 6.58 -6.39
N ALA A 149 20.77 6.96 -5.18
CA ALA A 149 19.89 7.66 -4.27
C ALA A 149 20.63 8.70 -3.42
N ASN A 150 19.98 9.83 -3.19
CA ASN A 150 20.40 10.75 -2.16
C ASN A 150 19.86 10.29 -0.79
N LYS A 151 20.66 10.49 0.25
CA LYS A 151 20.23 10.16 1.62
C LYS A 151 19.04 11.04 1.99
N ALA A 152 17.92 10.40 2.35
CA ALA A 152 16.76 11.10 2.88
C ALA A 152 17.02 11.61 4.31
N LYS A 153 16.32 12.66 4.70
CA LYS A 153 16.21 13.08 6.10
C LYS A 153 15.33 12.09 6.87
N ASN A 154 15.49 12.03 8.17
CA ASN A 154 14.74 11.13 9.05
C ASN A 154 13.66 11.94 9.81
N MET A 155 12.39 11.52 9.69
CA MET A 155 11.28 12.08 10.45
C MET A 155 10.72 10.99 11.38
N LEU A 156 10.54 11.30 12.66
CA LEU A 156 9.77 10.46 13.57
C LEU A 156 8.34 11.01 13.69
N VAL A 157 7.37 10.19 13.32
CA VAL A 157 5.95 10.44 13.63
C VAL A 157 5.55 9.54 14.80
N LYS A 158 5.41 10.12 15.96
CA LYS A 158 5.13 9.44 17.22
C LYS A 158 3.67 9.57 17.58
N VAL A 159 2.94 8.45 17.60
CA VAL A 159 1.51 8.40 17.94
C VAL A 159 1.37 7.67 19.28
N GLU A 160 1.06 8.42 20.33
CA GLU A 160 0.94 7.88 21.68
C GLU A 160 -0.51 7.78 22.14
N GLY A 161 -0.75 6.85 23.05
CA GLY A 161 -2.07 6.60 23.61
C GLY A 161 -2.78 5.41 22.96
N LYS A 162 -4.08 5.31 23.18
CA LYS A 162 -4.94 4.26 22.66
C LYS A 162 -6.08 4.89 21.89
N VAL A 163 -6.28 4.46 20.66
CA VAL A 163 -7.42 4.89 19.84
C VAL A 163 -8.76 4.41 20.44
N ALA A 164 -9.81 5.17 20.20
CA ALA A 164 -11.17 4.78 20.57
C ALA A 164 -11.64 3.61 19.69
N GLN A 165 -12.69 2.92 20.15
CA GLN A 165 -13.31 1.85 19.37
C GLN A 165 -13.88 2.41 18.05
N GLY A 166 -13.62 1.74 16.95
CA GLY A 166 -14.06 2.14 15.61
C GLY A 166 -13.07 3.02 14.85
N ILE A 167 -11.95 3.42 15.49
CA ILE A 167 -10.86 4.12 14.82
C ILE A 167 -9.91 3.09 14.20
N THR A 168 -9.66 3.26 12.91
CA THR A 168 -8.80 2.38 12.10
C THR A 168 -7.40 2.96 11.89
N ALA A 169 -6.49 2.16 11.36
CA ALA A 169 -5.17 2.63 10.93
C ALA A 169 -5.26 3.69 9.83
N LYS A 170 -6.31 3.67 9.00
CA LYS A 170 -6.55 4.68 7.97
C LYS A 170 -6.91 6.04 8.59
N ASP A 171 -7.73 6.07 9.63
CA ASP A 171 -8.03 7.31 10.37
C ASP A 171 -6.74 7.91 10.97
N MET A 172 -5.87 7.04 11.49
CA MET A 172 -4.56 7.45 12.01
C MET A 172 -3.67 8.03 10.90
N GLY A 173 -3.58 7.35 9.74
CA GLY A 173 -2.84 7.85 8.58
C GLY A 173 -3.36 9.20 8.08
N LEU A 174 -4.68 9.36 7.96
CA LEU A 174 -5.31 10.61 7.56
C LEU A 174 -5.07 11.73 8.60
N ALA A 175 -5.16 11.42 9.89
CA ALA A 175 -4.85 12.40 10.95
C ALA A 175 -3.38 12.87 10.90
N ILE A 176 -2.45 11.97 10.59
CA ILE A 176 -1.04 12.30 10.37
C ILE A 176 -0.91 13.25 9.17
N ILE A 177 -1.49 12.91 8.01
CA ILE A 177 -1.43 13.72 6.80
C ILE A 177 -2.08 15.09 7.03
N GLY A 178 -3.22 15.14 7.69
CA GLY A 178 -3.87 16.39 8.06
C GLY A 178 -3.01 17.30 8.94
N LYS A 179 -2.13 16.70 9.75
CA LYS A 179 -1.21 17.46 10.62
C LYS A 179 0.03 17.96 9.90
N ILE A 180 0.66 17.13 9.05
CA ILE A 180 1.93 17.48 8.41
C ILE A 180 1.76 18.04 7.00
N GLY A 181 0.61 17.86 6.37
CA GLY A 181 0.32 18.24 4.99
C GLY A 181 0.90 17.26 3.96
N THR A 182 0.47 17.38 2.71
CA THR A 182 0.90 16.53 1.58
C THR A 182 2.36 16.76 1.14
N ALA A 183 2.98 17.87 1.55
CA ALA A 183 4.38 18.15 1.28
C ALA A 183 5.27 18.03 2.53
N GLY A 184 4.70 17.80 3.72
CA GLY A 184 5.44 17.79 4.98
C GLY A 184 6.51 16.72 5.09
N GLY A 185 6.31 15.58 4.40
CA GLY A 185 7.26 14.48 4.32
C GLY A 185 8.26 14.56 3.16
N THR A 186 8.22 15.61 2.34
CA THR A 186 9.08 15.73 1.16
C THR A 186 10.57 15.71 1.56
N GLY A 187 11.32 14.79 0.98
CA GLY A 187 12.74 14.59 1.28
C GLY A 187 13.01 13.77 2.55
N TYR A 188 11.97 13.25 3.21
CA TYR A 188 12.08 12.42 4.40
C TYR A 188 11.78 10.95 4.13
N THR A 189 12.38 10.09 4.95
CA THR A 189 11.87 8.79 5.31
C THR A 189 11.22 8.92 6.69
N ILE A 190 9.97 8.47 6.82
CA ILE A 190 9.21 8.59 8.06
C ILE A 190 9.32 7.28 8.86
N GLU A 191 9.81 7.35 10.09
CA GLU A 191 9.62 6.28 11.06
C GLU A 191 8.32 6.53 11.84
N PHE A 192 7.40 5.58 11.79
CA PHE A 192 6.19 5.60 12.60
C PHE A 192 6.42 4.86 13.90
N GLY A 193 6.25 5.56 15.04
CA GLY A 193 6.51 5.04 16.38
C GLY A 193 5.40 5.41 17.38
N GLY A 194 5.64 5.07 18.63
CA GLY A 194 4.69 5.30 19.71
C GLY A 194 3.80 4.10 20.03
N SER A 195 3.09 4.18 21.15
CA SER A 195 2.28 3.07 21.69
C SER A 195 1.13 2.68 20.77
N ALA A 196 0.48 3.65 20.10
CA ALA A 196 -0.60 3.39 19.18
C ALA A 196 -0.12 2.65 17.92
N ILE A 197 1.05 3.02 17.37
CA ILE A 197 1.63 2.32 16.20
C ILE A 197 2.03 0.88 16.57
N ARG A 198 2.68 0.69 17.72
CA ARG A 198 3.03 -0.67 18.18
C ARG A 198 1.81 -1.56 18.42
N ALA A 199 0.68 -0.96 18.80
CA ALA A 199 -0.57 -1.70 19.01
C ALA A 199 -1.20 -2.20 17.69
N LEU A 200 -0.93 -1.56 16.56
CA LEU A 200 -1.46 -1.97 15.25
C LEU A 200 -1.11 -3.43 14.90
N SER A 201 -2.02 -4.07 14.17
CA SER A 201 -1.75 -5.28 13.42
C SER A 201 -0.75 -5.02 12.28
N MET A 202 -0.28 -6.06 11.61
CA MET A 202 0.57 -5.89 10.42
C MET A 202 -0.19 -5.20 9.28
N GLU A 203 -1.46 -5.51 9.11
CA GLU A 203 -2.35 -4.86 8.14
C GLU A 203 -2.49 -3.36 8.44
N GLY A 204 -2.69 -2.99 9.70
CA GLY A 204 -2.72 -1.60 10.13
C GLY A 204 -1.40 -0.87 9.92
N ARG A 205 -0.25 -1.52 10.17
CA ARG A 205 1.08 -0.95 9.87
C ARG A 205 1.29 -0.76 8.37
N MET A 206 0.86 -1.73 7.56
CA MET A 206 0.89 -1.60 6.09
C MET A 206 0.05 -0.42 5.62
N THR A 207 -1.13 -0.19 6.19
CA THR A 207 -1.97 0.97 5.88
C THR A 207 -1.25 2.29 6.20
N VAL A 208 -0.65 2.44 7.38
CA VAL A 208 0.05 3.67 7.75
C VAL A 208 1.28 3.90 6.88
N CYS A 209 2.08 2.87 6.61
CA CYS A 209 3.26 2.97 5.73
C CYS A 209 2.86 3.23 4.27
N ASN A 210 1.77 2.62 3.78
CA ASN A 210 1.19 2.87 2.46
C ASN A 210 0.89 4.37 2.29
N MET A 211 0.28 4.99 3.29
CA MET A 211 -0.12 6.39 3.25
C MET A 211 1.03 7.38 3.49
N ALA A 212 2.26 6.94 3.73
CA ALA A 212 3.41 7.83 3.87
C ALA A 212 3.67 8.65 2.59
N ILE A 213 3.38 8.08 1.42
CA ILE A 213 3.54 8.77 0.13
C ILE A 213 2.56 9.95 0.00
N GLU A 214 1.38 9.86 0.60
CA GLU A 214 0.38 10.93 0.60
C GLU A 214 0.85 12.16 1.38
N ALA A 215 1.80 11.99 2.28
CA ALA A 215 2.48 13.07 2.98
C ALA A 215 3.73 13.58 2.21
N GLY A 216 4.00 13.06 1.02
CA GLY A 216 5.17 13.39 0.20
C GLY A 216 6.46 12.68 0.63
N ALA A 217 6.42 11.76 1.59
CA ALA A 217 7.60 11.03 2.04
C ALA A 217 8.08 10.01 1.01
N ARG A 218 9.39 9.75 0.98
CA ARG A 218 9.96 8.73 0.11
C ARG A 218 9.61 7.32 0.57
N ALA A 219 9.61 7.08 1.88
CA ALA A 219 9.29 5.80 2.50
C ALA A 219 8.69 6.01 3.89
N GLY A 220 7.97 5.00 4.36
CA GLY A 220 7.49 4.91 5.73
C GLY A 220 7.99 3.60 6.35
N LEU A 221 8.36 3.62 7.62
CA LEU A 221 8.95 2.47 8.33
C LEU A 221 8.25 2.27 9.67
N VAL A 222 8.04 1.03 10.05
CA VAL A 222 7.70 0.61 11.42
C VAL A 222 8.79 -0.35 11.90
N ALA A 223 9.26 -0.15 13.12
CA ALA A 223 10.27 -1.03 13.72
C ALA A 223 9.78 -2.47 13.80
N VAL A 224 10.69 -3.40 13.55
CA VAL A 224 10.43 -4.84 13.60
C VAL A 224 10.14 -5.27 15.04
N ASP A 225 9.09 -6.06 15.22
CA ASP A 225 8.75 -6.71 16.49
C ASP A 225 8.24 -8.13 16.27
N ASP A 226 7.80 -8.80 17.34
CA ASP A 226 7.33 -10.18 17.26
C ASP A 226 6.12 -10.32 16.31
N LYS A 227 5.25 -9.30 16.17
CA LYS A 227 4.14 -9.33 15.19
C LYS A 227 4.64 -9.42 13.75
N THR A 228 5.72 -8.68 13.43
CA THR A 228 6.35 -8.72 12.12
C THR A 228 6.95 -10.11 11.85
N ILE A 229 7.64 -10.67 12.84
CA ILE A 229 8.27 -11.99 12.75
C ILE A 229 7.21 -13.08 12.57
N ASP A 230 6.15 -13.05 13.37
CA ASP A 230 5.04 -14.01 13.29
C ASP A 230 4.31 -13.94 11.95
N TYR A 231 4.14 -12.72 11.41
CA TYR A 231 3.46 -12.53 10.12
C TYR A 231 4.23 -13.18 8.97
N VAL A 232 5.56 -13.10 8.94
CA VAL A 232 6.37 -13.64 7.83
C VAL A 232 6.71 -15.11 7.99
N LYS A 233 6.51 -15.68 9.17
CA LYS A 233 6.85 -17.08 9.47
C LYS A 233 6.09 -18.06 8.58
N GLY A 234 6.83 -18.98 7.96
CA GLY A 234 6.26 -20.06 7.15
C GLY A 234 5.68 -19.63 5.80
N ARG A 235 5.91 -18.38 5.38
CA ARG A 235 5.48 -17.93 4.05
C ARG A 235 6.43 -18.47 2.96
N PRO A 236 5.94 -18.63 1.71
CA PRO A 236 6.66 -19.34 0.63
C PRO A 236 8.07 -18.84 0.31
N LEU A 237 8.33 -17.53 0.50
CA LEU A 237 9.62 -16.92 0.23
C LEU A 237 10.36 -16.48 1.50
N ALA A 238 9.86 -16.89 2.68
CA ALA A 238 10.51 -16.63 3.96
C ALA A 238 11.73 -17.56 4.16
N PRO A 239 12.69 -17.19 5.03
CA PRO A 239 13.81 -18.05 5.38
C PRO A 239 13.36 -19.44 5.86
N GLY A 240 14.05 -20.44 5.41
CA GLY A 240 13.74 -21.85 5.71
C GLY A 240 12.69 -22.49 4.82
N ALA A 241 11.92 -21.73 4.02
CA ALA A 241 10.84 -22.29 3.19
C ALA A 241 11.33 -23.30 2.13
N ASN A 242 12.56 -23.15 1.66
CA ASN A 242 13.19 -24.01 0.66
C ASN A 242 14.43 -24.74 1.20
N ALA A 243 14.57 -24.81 2.51
CA ALA A 243 15.68 -25.51 3.15
C ALA A 243 15.62 -27.03 2.90
N PRO A 244 16.78 -27.71 2.80
CA PRO A 244 16.83 -29.13 2.47
C PRO A 244 16.31 -30.03 3.61
N SER A 245 16.21 -29.55 4.84
CA SER A 245 15.67 -30.29 5.98
C SER A 245 15.01 -29.35 7.00
N PRO A 246 14.15 -29.87 7.88
CA PRO A 246 13.55 -29.09 8.98
C PRO A 246 14.59 -28.41 9.90
N GLU A 247 15.72 -29.08 10.16
CA GLU A 247 16.81 -28.57 10.99
C GLU A 247 17.49 -27.38 10.28
N ALA A 248 17.77 -27.48 8.97
CA ALA A 248 18.32 -26.39 8.18
C ALA A 248 17.34 -25.22 8.13
N ALA A 249 16.04 -25.49 7.97
CA ALA A 249 15.00 -24.46 8.01
C ALA A 249 14.97 -23.70 9.34
N ALA A 250 15.10 -24.41 10.46
CA ALA A 250 15.15 -23.81 11.78
C ALA A 250 16.38 -22.91 11.95
N VAL A 251 17.54 -23.34 11.50
CA VAL A 251 18.79 -22.56 11.56
C VAL A 251 18.68 -21.28 10.72
N GLU A 252 18.20 -21.37 9.47
CA GLU A 252 17.99 -20.19 8.63
C GLU A 252 17.01 -19.20 9.26
N TRP A 253 15.91 -19.71 9.83
CA TRP A 253 14.91 -18.91 10.51
C TRP A 253 15.48 -18.18 11.74
N ASP A 254 16.19 -18.92 12.61
CA ASP A 254 16.76 -18.38 13.85
C ASP A 254 17.82 -17.29 13.56
N HIS A 255 18.65 -17.49 12.54
CA HIS A 255 19.59 -16.48 12.07
C HIS A 255 18.87 -15.22 11.58
N ALA A 256 17.82 -15.39 10.77
CA ALA A 256 17.03 -14.27 10.27
C ALA A 256 16.37 -13.50 11.42
N VAL A 257 15.74 -14.19 12.38
CA VAL A 257 15.10 -13.57 13.55
C VAL A 257 16.10 -12.82 14.41
N ALA A 258 17.30 -13.38 14.63
CA ALA A 258 18.36 -12.70 15.39
C ALA A 258 18.79 -11.39 14.73
N PHE A 259 18.95 -11.40 13.40
CA PHE A 259 19.24 -10.20 12.62
C PHE A 259 18.09 -9.19 12.67
N TRP A 260 16.87 -9.63 12.43
CA TRP A 260 15.70 -8.74 12.39
C TRP A 260 15.41 -8.03 13.71
N LYS A 261 15.63 -8.71 14.84
CA LYS A 261 15.47 -8.13 16.17
C LYS A 261 16.46 -6.99 16.48
N ALA A 262 17.54 -6.89 15.72
CA ALA A 262 18.50 -5.79 15.82
C ALA A 262 18.14 -4.57 14.95
N LEU A 263 17.11 -4.67 14.10
CA LEU A 263 16.71 -3.61 13.15
C LEU A 263 15.72 -2.60 13.76
N HIS A 264 16.05 -2.03 14.89
CA HIS A 264 15.28 -0.93 15.49
C HIS A 264 16.19 0.28 15.67
N SER A 265 15.61 1.46 15.73
CA SER A 265 16.37 2.68 16.03
C SER A 265 16.96 2.61 17.44
N ASP A 266 18.22 3.02 17.56
CA ASP A 266 18.93 3.05 18.84
C ASP A 266 18.25 3.97 19.85
N ALA A 267 18.40 3.67 21.14
CA ALA A 267 17.97 4.57 22.18
C ALA A 267 18.74 5.91 22.06
N GLY A 268 17.99 6.99 21.84
CA GLY A 268 18.57 8.31 21.61
C GLY A 268 18.94 8.61 20.16
N ALA A 269 18.47 7.81 19.19
CA ALA A 269 18.60 8.13 17.78
C ALA A 269 18.09 9.55 17.47
N ALA A 270 18.87 10.30 16.69
CA ALA A 270 18.52 11.66 16.30
C ALA A 270 17.65 11.64 15.03
N PHE A 271 16.58 12.43 15.06
CA PHE A 271 15.71 12.67 13.92
C PHE A 271 15.80 14.14 13.50
N ASP A 272 15.76 14.41 12.21
CA ASP A 272 15.73 15.80 11.69
C ASP A 272 14.42 16.51 12.07
N THR A 273 13.35 15.76 12.22
CA THR A 273 12.02 16.27 12.63
C THR A 273 11.28 15.22 13.46
N VAL A 274 10.60 15.69 14.50
CA VAL A 274 9.71 14.86 15.33
C VAL A 274 8.31 15.46 15.31
N VAL A 275 7.33 14.65 14.99
CA VAL A 275 5.90 15.01 14.99
C VAL A 275 5.18 14.10 15.99
N GLU A 276 4.49 14.69 16.95
CA GLU A 276 3.75 13.94 17.97
C GLU A 276 2.25 14.09 17.78
N LEU A 277 1.52 12.97 17.90
CA LEU A 277 0.05 12.90 17.90
C LEU A 277 -0.42 12.16 19.15
N ASP A 278 -1.56 12.62 19.66
CA ASP A 278 -2.32 11.96 20.72
C ASP A 278 -3.41 11.08 20.07
N ALA A 279 -3.26 9.77 20.16
CA ALA A 279 -4.20 8.80 19.58
C ALA A 279 -5.60 8.89 20.18
N THR A 280 -5.73 9.39 21.43
CA THR A 280 -7.02 9.51 22.10
C THR A 280 -7.90 10.60 21.50
N ARG A 281 -7.32 11.49 20.69
CA ARG A 281 -7.99 12.61 20.02
C ARG A 281 -8.37 12.31 18.57
N ILE A 282 -7.93 11.17 18.04
CA ILE A 282 -8.28 10.80 16.67
C ILE A 282 -9.73 10.32 16.64
N VAL A 283 -10.52 10.97 15.80
CA VAL A 283 -11.92 10.61 15.49
C VAL A 283 -11.95 9.99 14.08
N PRO A 284 -13.05 9.35 13.65
CA PRO A 284 -13.18 8.88 12.28
C PRO A 284 -12.92 10.02 11.29
N GLN A 285 -12.07 9.79 10.31
CA GLN A 285 -11.58 10.81 9.38
C GLN A 285 -12.22 10.68 7.99
N VAL A 286 -12.46 11.81 7.34
CA VAL A 286 -12.92 11.87 5.96
C VAL A 286 -12.19 12.97 5.20
N THR A 287 -11.78 12.68 3.96
CA THR A 287 -11.28 13.69 3.03
C THR A 287 -12.47 14.31 2.29
N TRP A 288 -12.63 15.61 2.41
CA TRP A 288 -13.76 16.36 1.84
C TRP A 288 -13.42 17.05 0.52
N GLY A 289 -12.14 17.15 0.20
CA GLY A 289 -11.63 17.94 -0.93
C GLY A 289 -10.84 17.12 -1.95
N THR A 290 -9.94 17.79 -2.66
CA THR A 290 -9.16 17.25 -3.78
C THR A 290 -7.75 16.80 -3.39
N SER A 291 -7.39 16.86 -2.10
CA SER A 291 -6.10 16.49 -1.56
C SER A 291 -6.27 15.71 -0.25
N PRO A 292 -5.44 14.71 0.04
CA PRO A 292 -5.49 13.97 1.30
C PRO A 292 -5.31 14.83 2.56
N GLU A 293 -4.66 16.00 2.48
CA GLU A 293 -4.56 16.95 3.60
C GLU A 293 -5.87 17.69 3.90
N MET A 294 -6.80 17.70 2.94
CA MET A 294 -8.14 18.24 3.13
C MET A 294 -9.01 17.22 3.90
N VAL A 295 -8.59 16.92 5.11
CA VAL A 295 -9.18 15.90 6.00
C VAL A 295 -9.76 16.55 7.25
N LEU A 296 -10.88 16.01 7.71
CA LEU A 296 -11.59 16.44 8.92
C LEU A 296 -12.21 15.21 9.60
N GLY A 297 -12.57 15.36 10.87
CA GLY A 297 -13.45 14.40 11.54
C GLY A 297 -14.81 14.32 10.85
N VAL A 298 -15.40 13.14 10.82
CA VAL A 298 -16.69 12.88 10.15
C VAL A 298 -17.84 13.75 10.73
N ASP A 299 -17.72 14.17 11.99
CA ASP A 299 -18.65 15.05 12.71
C ASP A 299 -18.43 16.55 12.44
N ALA A 300 -17.45 16.89 11.64
CA ALA A 300 -17.14 18.28 11.30
C ALA A 300 -18.05 18.82 10.18
N ARG A 301 -17.79 20.06 9.81
CA ARG A 301 -18.50 20.75 8.71
C ARG A 301 -17.55 21.10 7.58
N VAL A 302 -18.07 21.09 6.37
CA VAL A 302 -17.37 21.56 5.17
C VAL A 302 -16.81 22.96 5.43
N PRO A 303 -15.53 23.23 5.20
CA PRO A 303 -14.93 24.51 5.49
C PRO A 303 -15.57 25.67 4.73
N ASP A 304 -15.62 26.82 5.40
CA ASP A 304 -16.15 28.05 4.87
C ASP A 304 -14.97 28.95 4.45
N PRO A 305 -14.75 29.19 3.16
CA PRO A 305 -13.62 29.98 2.68
C PRO A 305 -13.61 31.42 3.23
N ASP A 306 -14.78 32.00 3.54
CA ASP A 306 -14.88 33.35 4.11
C ASP A 306 -14.28 33.43 5.53
N LYS A 307 -14.13 32.30 6.22
CA LYS A 307 -13.50 32.22 7.53
C LYS A 307 -11.98 31.98 7.47
N GLU A 308 -11.43 31.66 6.30
CA GLU A 308 -10.00 31.44 6.13
C GLU A 308 -9.29 32.79 5.86
N LYS A 309 -8.29 33.07 6.69
CA LYS A 309 -7.54 34.33 6.62
C LYS A 309 -6.42 34.31 5.58
N ASP A 310 -5.82 33.16 5.37
CA ASP A 310 -4.77 32.97 4.37
C ASP A 310 -5.39 32.91 2.97
N ALA A 311 -5.00 33.85 2.09
CA ALA A 311 -5.55 33.96 0.75
C ALA A 311 -5.30 32.72 -0.13
N ASN A 312 -4.15 32.05 0.03
CA ASN A 312 -3.81 30.85 -0.73
C ASN A 312 -4.67 29.65 -0.27
N LYS A 313 -4.82 29.48 1.04
CA LYS A 313 -5.68 28.46 1.61
C LYS A 313 -7.15 28.70 1.26
N ARG A 314 -7.61 29.96 1.33
CA ARG A 314 -8.97 30.32 0.91
C ARG A 314 -9.21 29.92 -0.54
N GLY A 315 -8.34 30.32 -1.46
CA GLY A 315 -8.47 29.96 -2.88
C GLY A 315 -8.38 28.43 -3.13
N ALA A 316 -7.62 27.67 -2.32
CA ALA A 316 -7.59 26.21 -2.39
C ALA A 316 -8.93 25.60 -1.94
N ILE A 317 -9.52 26.12 -0.86
CA ILE A 317 -10.86 25.70 -0.36
C ILE A 317 -11.92 25.99 -1.43
N GLU A 318 -11.96 27.20 -1.99
CA GLU A 318 -12.93 27.58 -3.03
C GLU A 318 -12.87 26.66 -4.26
N ARG A 319 -11.65 26.36 -4.75
CA ARG A 319 -11.48 25.43 -5.87
C ARG A 319 -11.93 24.02 -5.53
N ALA A 320 -11.59 23.52 -4.33
CA ALA A 320 -11.99 22.19 -3.89
C ALA A 320 -13.52 22.08 -3.74
N LEU A 321 -14.17 23.07 -3.14
CA LEU A 321 -15.63 23.12 -3.01
C LEU A 321 -16.32 23.12 -4.38
N THR A 322 -15.82 23.94 -5.31
CA THR A 322 -16.35 23.99 -6.68
C THR A 322 -16.21 22.64 -7.39
N TYR A 323 -15.03 22.01 -7.29
CA TYR A 323 -14.76 20.71 -7.92
C TYR A 323 -15.63 19.60 -7.33
N MET A 324 -15.75 19.56 -5.99
CA MET A 324 -16.49 18.52 -5.27
C MET A 324 -18.02 18.78 -5.26
N GLY A 325 -18.47 19.97 -5.67
CA GLY A 325 -19.88 20.36 -5.61
C GLY A 325 -20.41 20.48 -4.18
N LEU A 326 -19.57 20.93 -3.23
CA LEU A 326 -19.92 21.04 -1.81
C LEU A 326 -20.27 22.47 -1.42
N GLU A 327 -21.22 22.58 -0.49
CA GLU A 327 -21.64 23.85 0.11
C GLU A 327 -20.90 24.10 1.42
N PRO A 328 -20.35 25.33 1.63
CA PRO A 328 -19.69 25.70 2.88
C PRO A 328 -20.61 25.53 4.08
N GLY A 329 -20.06 25.01 5.20
CA GLY A 329 -20.78 24.86 6.46
C GLY A 329 -21.75 23.69 6.54
N LYS A 330 -21.94 22.92 5.48
CA LYS A 330 -22.73 21.68 5.50
C LYS A 330 -22.06 20.64 6.39
N ALA A 331 -22.84 19.89 7.18
CA ALA A 331 -22.28 18.80 7.99
C ALA A 331 -21.77 17.68 7.08
N LEU A 332 -20.61 17.08 7.41
CA LEU A 332 -20.01 16.05 6.58
C LEU A 332 -20.81 14.74 6.58
N ASP A 333 -21.46 14.43 7.68
CA ASP A 333 -22.35 13.28 7.84
C ASP A 333 -23.71 13.43 7.09
N ASP A 334 -24.07 14.66 6.69
CA ASP A 334 -25.23 14.96 5.82
C ASP A 334 -24.89 14.92 4.31
N LEU A 335 -23.64 14.64 3.95
CA LEU A 335 -23.24 14.59 2.56
C LEU A 335 -23.78 13.34 1.86
N PHE A 336 -24.22 13.54 0.64
CA PHE A 336 -24.75 12.50 -0.18
C PHE A 336 -23.61 11.83 -0.99
N VAL A 337 -23.57 10.50 -0.98
CA VAL A 337 -22.65 9.72 -1.81
C VAL A 337 -23.45 8.80 -2.73
N ASP A 338 -22.95 8.56 -3.94
CA ASP A 338 -23.61 7.71 -4.93
C ASP A 338 -22.78 6.48 -5.35
N LYS A 339 -21.55 6.38 -4.84
CA LYS A 339 -20.69 5.19 -5.03
C LYS A 339 -19.96 4.84 -3.72
N VAL A 340 -19.83 3.54 -3.46
CA VAL A 340 -19.08 3.00 -2.33
C VAL A 340 -18.07 1.98 -2.86
N PHE A 341 -16.80 2.17 -2.51
CA PHE A 341 -15.72 1.26 -2.87
C PHE A 341 -14.96 0.84 -1.61
N ILE A 342 -14.78 -0.46 -1.44
CA ILE A 342 -13.95 -1.07 -0.41
C ILE A 342 -12.88 -1.88 -1.12
N GLY A 343 -11.61 -1.49 -0.98
CA GLY A 343 -10.53 -2.11 -1.74
C GLY A 343 -9.24 -1.32 -1.71
N SER A 344 -8.45 -1.40 -2.76
CA SER A 344 -7.13 -0.82 -3.02
C SER A 344 -5.97 -1.44 -2.21
N CYS A 345 -4.72 -1.08 -2.54
CA CYS A 345 -3.54 -1.54 -1.79
C CYS A 345 -3.56 -1.09 -0.32
N THR A 346 -4.30 -0.04 0.00
CA THR A 346 -4.41 0.50 1.35
C THR A 346 -5.24 -0.40 2.27
N ASN A 347 -6.44 -0.81 1.81
CA ASN A 347 -7.43 -1.52 2.67
C ASN A 347 -8.19 -2.63 1.92
N SER A 348 -7.48 -3.62 1.43
CA SER A 348 -8.08 -4.77 0.75
C SER A 348 -7.59 -6.13 1.27
N ARG A 349 -6.95 -6.15 2.43
CA ARG A 349 -6.46 -7.36 3.09
C ARG A 349 -7.58 -8.01 3.87
N ILE A 350 -7.35 -9.23 4.33
CA ILE A 350 -8.41 -10.00 5.02
C ILE A 350 -8.94 -9.30 6.28
N GLU A 351 -8.08 -8.62 7.03
CA GLU A 351 -8.50 -7.85 8.22
C GLU A 351 -9.45 -6.71 7.82
N ASP A 352 -9.12 -5.97 6.75
CA ASP A 352 -9.98 -4.90 6.22
C ASP A 352 -11.36 -5.43 5.80
N MET A 353 -11.38 -6.59 5.12
CA MET A 353 -12.64 -7.25 4.72
C MET A 353 -13.48 -7.66 5.95
N ARG A 354 -12.83 -8.18 6.99
CA ARG A 354 -13.50 -8.53 8.25
C ARG A 354 -14.08 -7.33 8.95
N GLU A 355 -13.32 -6.24 9.07
CA GLU A 355 -13.78 -5.00 9.70
C GLU A 355 -14.97 -4.39 8.94
N ALA A 356 -14.88 -4.29 7.62
CA ALA A 356 -15.98 -3.79 6.80
C ALA A 356 -17.23 -4.67 6.92
N ALA A 357 -17.08 -6.00 6.87
CA ALA A 357 -18.19 -6.95 7.04
C ALA A 357 -18.82 -6.85 8.44
N ASN A 358 -18.02 -6.62 9.49
CA ASN A 358 -18.50 -6.41 10.85
C ASN A 358 -19.35 -5.15 10.96
N VAL A 359 -18.98 -4.05 10.31
CA VAL A 359 -19.79 -2.83 10.26
C VAL A 359 -21.12 -3.11 9.59
N VAL A 360 -21.10 -3.72 8.40
CA VAL A 360 -22.33 -4.08 7.66
C VAL A 360 -23.26 -4.95 8.51
N LYS A 361 -22.69 -5.99 9.16
CA LYS A 361 -23.45 -6.91 10.02
C LYS A 361 -24.04 -6.23 11.26
N LYS A 362 -23.27 -5.35 11.92
CA LYS A 362 -23.73 -4.63 13.12
C LYS A 362 -24.86 -3.66 12.80
N LEU A 363 -24.78 -2.97 11.68
CA LEU A 363 -25.81 -2.03 11.25
C LEU A 363 -27.08 -2.75 10.79
N GLY A 364 -26.95 -3.99 10.27
CA GLY A 364 -28.08 -4.80 9.77
C GLY A 364 -28.82 -4.13 8.60
N GLN A 365 -28.19 -3.15 7.96
CA GLN A 365 -28.79 -2.36 6.89
C GLN A 365 -28.25 -2.76 5.53
N LYS A 366 -29.03 -2.52 4.50
CA LYS A 366 -28.64 -2.67 3.11
C LYS A 366 -28.06 -1.37 2.57
N VAL A 367 -27.30 -1.49 1.50
CA VAL A 367 -26.86 -0.36 0.68
C VAL A 367 -28.05 0.53 0.36
N ALA A 368 -27.93 1.84 0.63
CA ALA A 368 -29.01 2.77 0.41
C ALA A 368 -29.43 2.83 -1.06
N LYS A 369 -30.73 3.00 -1.34
CA LYS A 369 -31.26 3.03 -2.72
C LYS A 369 -30.67 4.14 -3.59
N SER A 370 -30.12 5.17 -2.98
CA SER A 370 -29.44 6.27 -3.65
C SER A 370 -28.06 5.91 -4.18
N ILE A 371 -27.43 4.84 -3.64
CA ILE A 371 -26.12 4.38 -4.08
C ILE A 371 -26.26 3.67 -5.43
N LYS A 372 -25.59 4.20 -6.44
CA LYS A 372 -25.59 3.65 -7.81
C LYS A 372 -24.68 2.43 -7.94
N LEU A 373 -23.62 2.39 -7.16
CA LEU A 373 -22.63 1.31 -7.17
C LEU A 373 -22.01 1.16 -5.79
N ALA A 374 -22.10 -0.04 -5.24
CA ALA A 374 -21.36 -0.41 -4.05
C ALA A 374 -20.56 -1.68 -4.35
N MET A 375 -19.24 -1.64 -4.19
CA MET A 375 -18.39 -2.78 -4.52
C MET A 375 -17.33 -3.05 -3.47
N VAL A 376 -16.96 -4.30 -3.35
CA VAL A 376 -15.85 -4.80 -2.53
C VAL A 376 -14.90 -5.57 -3.43
N VAL A 377 -13.63 -5.14 -3.42
CA VAL A 377 -12.58 -5.72 -4.24
C VAL A 377 -11.47 -6.26 -3.33
N PRO A 378 -11.34 -7.58 -3.18
CA PRO A 378 -10.24 -8.20 -2.44
C PRO A 378 -8.89 -7.85 -3.03
N GLY A 379 -7.85 -7.73 -2.20
CA GLY A 379 -6.52 -7.34 -2.65
C GLY A 379 -5.75 -8.43 -3.39
N SER A 380 -6.12 -9.69 -3.18
CA SER A 380 -5.52 -10.83 -3.87
C SER A 380 -6.50 -12.00 -3.97
N GLY A 381 -6.18 -12.96 -4.81
CA GLY A 381 -6.94 -14.21 -4.89
C GLY A 381 -6.92 -15.00 -3.57
N LEU A 382 -5.83 -14.93 -2.80
CA LEU A 382 -5.76 -15.56 -1.48
C LEU A 382 -6.67 -14.87 -0.46
N VAL A 383 -6.73 -13.54 -0.47
CA VAL A 383 -7.69 -12.78 0.36
C VAL A 383 -9.12 -13.13 -0.04
N LYS A 384 -9.41 -13.18 -1.34
CA LYS A 384 -10.74 -13.54 -1.84
C LYS A 384 -11.16 -14.94 -1.36
N GLU A 385 -10.30 -15.93 -1.57
CA GLU A 385 -10.55 -17.31 -1.13
C GLU A 385 -10.79 -17.39 0.38
N GLN A 386 -9.97 -16.69 1.17
CA GLN A 386 -10.13 -16.67 2.62
C GLN A 386 -11.43 -15.98 3.04
N ALA A 387 -11.76 -14.83 2.46
CA ALA A 387 -13.00 -14.10 2.73
C ALA A 387 -14.24 -14.94 2.37
N GLU A 388 -14.19 -15.69 1.26
CA GLU A 388 -15.27 -16.60 0.84
C GLU A 388 -15.40 -17.78 1.80
N ARG A 389 -14.31 -18.38 2.23
CA ARG A 389 -14.31 -19.46 3.23
C ARG A 389 -14.86 -19.00 4.59
N GLU A 390 -14.62 -17.74 4.97
CA GLU A 390 -15.16 -17.12 6.19
C GLU A 390 -16.60 -16.60 6.03
N GLY A 391 -17.18 -16.67 4.83
CA GLY A 391 -18.55 -16.21 4.54
C GLY A 391 -18.71 -14.69 4.45
N LEU A 392 -17.60 -13.92 4.42
CA LEU A 392 -17.67 -12.45 4.36
C LEU A 392 -18.34 -11.95 3.08
N HIS A 393 -18.09 -12.61 1.96
CA HIS A 393 -18.71 -12.31 0.66
C HIS A 393 -20.24 -12.39 0.69
N THR A 394 -20.79 -13.30 1.49
CA THR A 394 -22.25 -13.46 1.65
C THR A 394 -22.82 -12.24 2.36
N ILE A 395 -22.16 -11.76 3.43
CA ILE A 395 -22.57 -10.55 4.18
C ILE A 395 -22.65 -9.35 3.22
N PHE A 396 -21.62 -9.15 2.40
CA PHE A 396 -21.59 -8.04 1.44
C PHE A 396 -22.68 -8.16 0.37
N LYS A 397 -22.84 -9.33 -0.24
CA LYS A 397 -23.85 -9.57 -1.28
C LYS A 397 -25.27 -9.38 -0.75
N GLU A 398 -25.57 -9.89 0.44
CA GLU A 398 -26.88 -9.73 1.10
C GLU A 398 -27.19 -8.27 1.44
N ALA A 399 -26.15 -7.48 1.74
CA ALA A 399 -26.28 -6.05 1.95
C ALA A 399 -26.43 -5.25 0.65
N GLY A 400 -26.15 -5.84 -0.53
CA GLY A 400 -26.29 -5.20 -1.84
C GLY A 400 -24.97 -4.71 -2.45
N PHE A 401 -23.83 -5.14 -1.93
CA PHE A 401 -22.52 -4.89 -2.58
C PHE A 401 -22.25 -5.89 -3.69
N GLU A 402 -21.57 -5.44 -4.73
CA GLU A 402 -20.93 -6.32 -5.70
C GLU A 402 -19.64 -6.88 -5.12
N TRP A 403 -19.49 -8.19 -5.14
CA TRP A 403 -18.27 -8.89 -4.77
C TRP A 403 -17.46 -9.16 -6.02
N ARG A 404 -16.27 -8.55 -6.09
CA ARG A 404 -15.47 -8.47 -7.30
C ARG A 404 -14.27 -9.41 -7.28
N GLU A 405 -13.60 -9.53 -8.44
CA GLU A 405 -12.31 -10.19 -8.58
C GLU A 405 -11.15 -9.30 -8.10
N PRO A 406 -10.00 -9.88 -7.70
CA PRO A 406 -8.87 -9.11 -7.16
C PRO A 406 -8.23 -8.16 -8.18
N GLY A 407 -7.88 -6.96 -7.74
CA GLY A 407 -7.16 -5.97 -8.54
C GLY A 407 -7.20 -4.57 -7.92
N CYS A 408 -6.51 -3.61 -8.54
CA CYS A 408 -6.47 -2.22 -8.08
C CYS A 408 -7.80 -1.48 -8.28
N SER A 409 -8.55 -1.80 -9.34
CA SER A 409 -9.90 -1.29 -9.59
C SER A 409 -10.00 0.24 -9.53
N MET A 410 -10.90 0.79 -8.71
CA MET A 410 -11.15 2.23 -8.58
C MET A 410 -9.93 3.06 -8.16
N CYS A 411 -8.85 2.45 -7.67
CA CYS A 411 -7.59 3.15 -7.39
C CYS A 411 -7.03 3.82 -8.66
N LEU A 412 -7.26 3.21 -9.82
CA LEU A 412 -6.91 3.75 -11.14
C LEU A 412 -8.13 4.31 -11.90
N ALA A 413 -9.24 4.54 -11.23
CA ALA A 413 -10.50 5.01 -11.81
C ALA A 413 -11.07 4.07 -12.91
N MET A 414 -10.82 2.78 -12.80
CA MET A 414 -11.31 1.74 -13.73
C MET A 414 -12.51 0.97 -13.17
#